data_9cbd224b6c3eed87b3af92f26202ae74
#
_entry.id   9cbd224b6c3eed87b3af92f26202ae74
#
_cell.length_a   1.000
_cell.length_b   1.000
_cell.length_c   1.000
_cell.angle_alpha   90.00
_cell.angle_beta   90.00
_cell.angle_gamma   90.00
#
_symmetry.space_group_name_H-M   'P 1'
#
loop_
_entity.id
_entity.type
_entity.pdbx_description
1 polymer ?
#
loop_
_entity_poly.entity_id
_entity_poly.type
_entity_poly.pdbx_seq_one_letter_code
_entity_poly.pdbx_strand_id
1 'polypeptide(L)'
;APVSGGPKGALNGTIAIMVGCKEDHYEKIKPLLNVISENVFHTGDVGSGHCLKAGNNLLNLICRIATFEVVSLLVKDGIDPNTAVEVIQKSSGRNYATEITLPDNILSGKMFQGFTTGLMNKDATIALDNGELLKTDLPLGKLSKKILQETIKKFGLEADMSNVALTFEEKNNIRLRPNN
;
A
#
# COMPACT_ATOMS: atom_id res chain seq x y z
N ALA A 1 15.27 0.30 12.00
CA ALA A 1 15.33 0.60 10.57
C ALA A 1 14.40 -0.34 9.80
N PRO A 2 13.11 -0.02 9.68
CA PRO A 2 12.20 -0.80 8.83
C PRO A 2 12.48 -0.57 7.34
N VAL A 3 11.95 -1.47 6.50
CA VAL A 3 12.16 -1.43 5.05
C VAL A 3 10.84 -1.39 4.28
N SER A 4 10.91 -0.89 3.03
CA SER A 4 9.78 -0.88 2.09
C SER A 4 10.26 -1.18 0.68
N GLY A 5 9.45 -1.90 -0.12
CA GLY A 5 9.77 -2.29 -1.49
C GLY A 5 9.48 -3.76 -1.81
N GLY A 6 9.10 -4.54 -0.77
CA GLY A 6 8.74 -5.95 -0.90
C GLY A 6 9.85 -6.84 -1.47
N PRO A 7 9.55 -8.09 -1.84
CA PRO A 7 10.54 -9.03 -2.39
C PRO A 7 11.23 -8.51 -3.65
N LYS A 8 10.51 -7.82 -4.54
CA LYS A 8 11.06 -7.25 -5.79
C LYS A 8 12.12 -6.18 -5.49
N GLY A 9 11.85 -5.29 -4.53
CA GLY A 9 12.82 -4.27 -4.11
C GLY A 9 14.05 -4.88 -3.44
N ALA A 10 13.86 -5.93 -2.63
CA ALA A 10 14.96 -6.65 -1.99
C ALA A 10 15.87 -7.34 -3.01
N LEU A 11 15.30 -8.03 -4.00
CA LEU A 11 16.06 -8.70 -5.07
C LEU A 11 16.86 -7.73 -5.95
N ASN A 12 16.30 -6.54 -6.18
CA ASN A 12 16.92 -5.53 -7.04
C ASN A 12 17.88 -4.58 -6.29
N GLY A 13 18.05 -4.71 -4.96
CA GLY A 13 18.82 -3.78 -4.16
C GLY A 13 18.23 -2.36 -4.06
N THR A 14 16.93 -2.23 -4.33
CA THR A 14 16.20 -0.93 -4.35
C THR A 14 15.22 -0.75 -3.19
N ILE A 15 15.32 -1.59 -2.16
CA ILE A 15 14.48 -1.52 -0.98
C ILE A 15 14.76 -0.22 -0.20
N ALA A 16 13.73 0.53 0.16
CA ALA A 16 13.90 1.71 0.99
C ALA A 16 14.16 1.30 2.45
N ILE A 17 15.27 1.76 3.03
CA ILE A 17 15.65 1.54 4.43
C ILE A 17 15.47 2.85 5.19
N MET A 18 14.60 2.86 6.21
CA MET A 18 14.21 4.05 6.98
C MET A 18 14.86 4.00 8.36
N VAL A 19 15.97 4.73 8.52
CA VAL A 19 16.81 4.65 9.73
C VAL A 19 16.45 5.74 10.72
N GLY A 20 15.91 5.37 11.87
CA GLY A 20 15.67 6.28 13.01
C GLY A 20 16.71 6.07 14.08
N CYS A 21 17.67 6.99 14.19
CA CYS A 21 18.72 7.01 15.21
C CYS A 21 19.40 8.39 15.26
N LYS A 22 20.32 8.60 16.22
CA LYS A 22 21.16 9.79 16.24
C LYS A 22 22.05 9.85 15.00
N GLU A 23 22.37 11.07 14.53
CA GLU A 23 23.16 11.33 13.32
C GLU A 23 24.52 10.61 13.35
N ASP A 24 25.26 10.69 14.46
CA ASP A 24 26.56 10.05 14.61
C ASP A 24 26.51 8.52 14.49
N HIS A 25 25.39 7.89 14.89
CA HIS A 25 25.16 6.47 14.68
C HIS A 25 24.78 6.18 13.23
N TYR A 26 23.97 7.04 12.60
CA TYR A 26 23.61 6.89 11.19
C TYR A 26 24.82 6.89 10.30
N GLU A 27 25.70 7.88 10.44
CA GLU A 27 26.92 7.96 9.62
C GLU A 27 27.84 6.72 9.76
N LYS A 28 27.88 6.12 10.95
CA LYS A 28 28.66 4.88 11.19
C LYS A 28 28.06 3.66 10.49
N ILE A 29 26.73 3.54 10.45
CA ILE A 29 26.05 2.35 9.91
C ILE A 29 25.71 2.48 8.41
N LYS A 30 25.60 3.70 7.90
CA LYS A 30 25.25 4.00 6.50
C LYS A 30 26.08 3.24 5.47
N PRO A 31 27.43 3.13 5.59
CA PRO A 31 28.22 2.35 4.63
C PRO A 31 27.81 0.88 4.55
N LEU A 32 27.44 0.28 5.72
CA LEU A 32 26.96 -1.09 5.77
C LEU A 32 25.57 -1.23 5.13
N LEU A 33 24.66 -0.30 5.41
CA LEU A 33 23.31 -0.31 4.83
C LEU A 33 23.32 -0.08 3.32
N ASN A 34 24.24 0.73 2.81
CA ASN A 34 24.41 0.97 1.38
C ASN A 34 24.88 -0.29 0.59
N VAL A 35 25.40 -1.32 1.27
CA VAL A 35 25.66 -2.63 0.64
C VAL A 35 24.34 -3.37 0.34
N ILE A 36 23.29 -3.08 1.11
CA ILE A 36 21.97 -3.74 0.98
C ILE A 36 21.11 -3.00 -0.05
N SER A 37 21.15 -1.64 -0.05
CA SER A 37 20.34 -0.82 -0.94
C SER A 37 20.94 0.57 -1.13
N GLU A 38 20.73 1.15 -2.30
CA GLU A 38 21.04 2.57 -2.57
C GLU A 38 20.07 3.55 -1.89
N ASN A 39 18.90 3.07 -1.45
CA ASN A 39 17.82 3.88 -0.88
C ASN A 39 17.84 3.84 0.66
N VAL A 40 18.86 4.43 1.26
CA VAL A 40 19.01 4.51 2.73
C VAL A 40 18.71 5.94 3.19
N PHE A 41 17.71 6.09 4.05
CA PHE A 41 17.21 7.39 4.51
C PHE A 41 17.38 7.53 6.02
N HIS A 42 18.04 8.60 6.49
CA HIS A 42 17.97 9.01 7.88
C HIS A 42 16.65 9.74 8.13
N THR A 43 15.83 9.22 9.03
CA THR A 43 14.45 9.70 9.24
C THR A 43 14.28 10.51 10.53
N GLY A 44 15.35 10.70 11.31
CA GLY A 44 15.36 11.37 12.59
C GLY A 44 15.65 10.41 13.76
N ASP A 45 15.15 10.73 14.94
CA ASP A 45 15.39 9.97 16.17
C ASP A 45 14.80 8.55 16.15
N VAL A 46 15.17 7.75 17.15
CA VAL A 46 14.66 6.38 17.33
C VAL A 46 13.13 6.34 17.30
N GLY A 47 12.58 5.48 16.46
CA GLY A 47 11.14 5.35 16.23
C GLY A 47 10.64 6.05 14.97
N SER A 48 11.31 7.10 14.46
CA SER A 48 10.88 7.86 13.27
C SER A 48 10.74 6.98 12.03
N GLY A 49 11.66 6.03 11.81
CA GLY A 49 11.59 5.09 10.69
C GLY A 49 10.34 4.19 10.76
N HIS A 50 9.95 3.75 11.95
CA HIS A 50 8.74 2.94 12.12
C HIS A 50 7.47 3.77 11.89
N CYS A 51 7.45 5.01 12.37
CA CYS A 51 6.36 5.95 12.13
C CYS A 51 6.20 6.22 10.62
N LEU A 52 7.31 6.51 9.92
CA LEU A 52 7.31 6.75 8.48
C LEU A 52 6.84 5.50 7.70
N LYS A 53 7.32 4.31 8.09
CA LYS A 53 6.87 3.05 7.46
C LYS A 53 5.38 2.82 7.62
N ALA A 54 4.84 3.00 8.82
CA ALA A 54 3.42 2.85 9.09
C ALA A 54 2.58 3.88 8.32
N GLY A 55 3.03 5.14 8.29
CA GLY A 55 2.40 6.22 7.52
C GLY A 55 2.39 5.94 6.01
N ASN A 56 3.53 5.48 5.45
CA ASN A 56 3.61 5.06 4.05
C ASN A 56 2.58 3.96 3.70
N ASN A 57 2.46 2.95 4.57
CA ASN A 57 1.54 1.85 4.31
C ASN A 57 0.07 2.27 4.51
N LEU A 58 -0.22 3.17 5.46
CA LEU A 58 -1.54 3.77 5.58
C LEU A 58 -1.91 4.57 4.33
N LEU A 59 -0.99 5.39 3.81
CA LEU A 59 -1.21 6.14 2.56
C LEU A 59 -1.43 5.19 1.38
N ASN A 60 -0.65 4.11 1.28
CA ASN A 60 -0.85 3.07 0.25
C ASN A 60 -2.25 2.44 0.35
N LEU A 61 -2.73 2.15 1.57
CA LEU A 61 -4.09 1.63 1.78
C LEU A 61 -5.15 2.64 1.33
N ILE A 62 -5.03 3.92 1.74
CA ILE A 62 -5.99 4.98 1.36
C ILE A 62 -6.05 5.11 -0.16
N CYS A 63 -4.90 5.25 -0.83
CA CYS A 63 -4.84 5.36 -2.28
C CYS A 63 -5.44 4.14 -2.97
N ARG A 64 -5.20 2.94 -2.45
CA ARG A 64 -5.75 1.69 -2.99
C ARG A 64 -7.28 1.66 -2.90
N ILE A 65 -7.84 1.95 -1.72
CA ILE A 65 -9.29 1.98 -1.51
C ILE A 65 -9.95 3.03 -2.42
N ALA A 66 -9.41 4.25 -2.44
CA ALA A 66 -9.92 5.32 -3.30
C ALA A 66 -9.85 4.96 -4.79
N THR A 67 -8.75 4.33 -5.22
CA THR A 67 -8.60 3.91 -6.62
C THR A 67 -9.58 2.82 -7.00
N PHE A 68 -9.78 1.80 -6.15
CA PHE A 68 -10.77 0.75 -6.42
C PHE A 68 -12.20 1.30 -6.47
N GLU A 69 -12.53 2.24 -5.59
CA GLU A 69 -13.82 2.92 -5.57
C GLU A 69 -14.07 3.65 -6.90
N VAL A 70 -13.13 4.51 -7.32
CA VAL A 70 -13.25 5.29 -8.56
C VAL A 70 -13.25 4.39 -9.80
N VAL A 71 -12.34 3.41 -9.90
CA VAL A 71 -12.31 2.49 -11.06
C VAL A 71 -13.59 1.65 -11.11
N SER A 72 -14.16 1.26 -9.95
CA SER A 72 -15.46 0.58 -9.91
C SER A 72 -16.59 1.43 -10.50
N LEU A 73 -16.61 2.73 -10.19
CA LEU A 73 -17.57 3.68 -10.77
C LEU A 73 -17.43 3.74 -12.29
N LEU A 74 -16.20 3.89 -12.80
CA LEU A 74 -15.91 3.99 -14.24
C LEU A 74 -16.30 2.71 -14.99
N VAL A 75 -16.01 1.54 -14.40
CA VAL A 75 -16.42 0.24 -14.96
C VAL A 75 -17.94 0.09 -14.95
N LYS A 76 -18.62 0.58 -13.91
CA LYS A 76 -20.09 0.57 -13.83
C LYS A 76 -20.72 1.46 -14.92
N ASP A 77 -20.05 2.54 -15.30
CA ASP A 77 -20.44 3.43 -16.40
C ASP A 77 -20.10 2.86 -17.80
N GLY A 78 -19.48 1.67 -17.85
CA GLY A 78 -19.18 0.96 -19.10
C GLY A 78 -17.77 1.16 -19.65
N ILE A 79 -16.88 1.85 -18.92
CA ILE A 79 -15.49 2.02 -19.32
C ILE A 79 -14.71 0.74 -19.04
N ASP A 80 -13.93 0.29 -20.03
CA ASP A 80 -13.03 -0.85 -19.85
C ASP A 80 -12.02 -0.58 -18.72
N PRO A 81 -11.82 -1.51 -17.77
CA PRO A 81 -10.96 -1.28 -16.61
C PRO A 81 -9.49 -1.02 -16.96
N ASN A 82 -8.96 -1.61 -18.04
CA ASN A 82 -7.58 -1.33 -18.48
C ASN A 82 -7.48 0.12 -18.99
N THR A 83 -8.44 0.54 -19.82
CA THR A 83 -8.51 1.90 -20.32
C THR A 83 -8.64 2.92 -19.17
N ALA A 84 -9.52 2.66 -18.19
CA ALA A 84 -9.69 3.53 -17.04
C ALA A 84 -8.38 3.72 -16.27
N VAL A 85 -7.68 2.63 -15.97
CA VAL A 85 -6.41 2.66 -15.24
C VAL A 85 -5.31 3.34 -16.07
N GLU A 86 -5.21 3.08 -17.37
CA GLU A 86 -4.22 3.72 -18.24
C GLU A 86 -4.40 5.24 -18.29
N VAL A 87 -5.62 5.72 -18.42
CA VAL A 87 -5.92 7.17 -18.44
C VAL A 87 -5.60 7.81 -17.10
N ILE A 88 -6.02 7.19 -15.98
CA ILE A 88 -5.73 7.72 -14.64
C ILE A 88 -4.22 7.78 -14.41
N GLN A 89 -3.48 6.74 -14.83
CA GLN A 89 -2.02 6.67 -14.65
C GLN A 89 -1.28 7.78 -15.42
N LYS A 90 -1.81 8.25 -16.52
CA LYS A 90 -1.29 9.39 -17.30
C LYS A 90 -1.85 10.75 -16.86
N SER A 91 -2.67 10.76 -15.81
CA SER A 91 -3.36 11.95 -15.31
C SER A 91 -3.00 12.25 -13.85
N SER A 92 -3.59 13.28 -13.27
CA SER A 92 -3.32 13.72 -11.89
C SER A 92 -3.74 12.73 -10.80
N GLY A 93 -4.59 11.75 -11.11
CA GLY A 93 -5.02 10.70 -10.18
C GLY A 93 -4.04 9.54 -10.00
N ARG A 94 -2.89 9.57 -10.71
CA ARG A 94 -1.88 8.50 -10.64
C ARG A 94 -1.38 8.26 -9.23
N ASN A 95 -1.21 6.99 -8.88
CA ASN A 95 -0.67 6.54 -7.60
C ASN A 95 -0.20 5.08 -7.72
N TYR A 96 0.36 4.52 -6.64
CA TYR A 96 0.88 3.14 -6.66
C TYR A 96 -0.18 2.09 -7.04
N ALA A 97 -1.45 2.32 -6.71
CA ALA A 97 -2.50 1.36 -7.08
C ALA A 97 -2.80 1.38 -8.59
N THR A 98 -2.73 2.54 -9.26
CA THR A 98 -2.88 2.63 -10.71
C THR A 98 -1.63 2.20 -11.45
N GLU A 99 -0.44 2.37 -10.86
CA GLU A 99 0.84 2.05 -11.49
C GLU A 99 1.19 0.55 -11.41
N ILE A 100 0.96 -0.07 -10.26
CA ILE A 100 1.42 -1.42 -9.97
C ILE A 100 0.27 -2.35 -9.56
N THR A 101 -0.56 -1.94 -8.58
CA THR A 101 -1.52 -2.86 -7.97
C THR A 101 -2.56 -3.36 -8.97
N LEU A 102 -3.21 -2.46 -9.68
CA LEU A 102 -4.23 -2.82 -10.67
C LEU A 102 -3.62 -3.53 -11.88
N PRO A 103 -2.61 -2.98 -12.59
CA PRO A 103 -2.06 -3.62 -13.77
C PRO A 103 -1.46 -5.00 -13.47
N ASP A 104 -0.53 -5.07 -12.51
CA ASP A 104 0.28 -6.27 -12.30
C ASP A 104 -0.46 -7.42 -11.59
N ASN A 105 -1.51 -7.09 -10.81
CA ASN A 105 -2.11 -8.09 -9.93
C ASN A 105 -3.60 -8.33 -10.19
N ILE A 106 -4.37 -7.31 -10.56
CA ILE A 106 -5.82 -7.42 -10.72
C ILE A 106 -6.20 -7.57 -12.20
N LEU A 107 -5.82 -6.62 -13.04
CA LEU A 107 -6.12 -6.62 -14.47
C LEU A 107 -5.40 -7.76 -15.21
N SER A 108 -4.22 -8.17 -14.72
CA SER A 108 -3.52 -9.35 -15.21
C SER A 108 -4.18 -10.69 -14.83
N GLY A 109 -5.14 -10.68 -13.90
CA GLY A 109 -5.73 -11.90 -13.34
C GLY A 109 -4.86 -12.66 -12.33
N LYS A 110 -3.65 -12.20 -12.05
CA LYS A 110 -2.70 -12.89 -11.15
C LYS A 110 -3.22 -13.02 -9.71
N MET A 111 -3.95 -12.04 -9.21
CA MET A 111 -4.57 -11.99 -7.88
C MET A 111 -3.60 -12.29 -6.72
N PHE A 112 -2.35 -11.86 -6.84
CA PHE A 112 -1.31 -12.10 -5.84
C PHE A 112 -0.23 -11.02 -5.86
N GLN A 113 -0.01 -10.37 -4.70
CA GLN A 113 1.01 -9.34 -4.48
C GLN A 113 2.13 -9.81 -3.54
N GLY A 114 1.89 -10.85 -2.75
CA GLY A 114 2.79 -11.32 -1.70
C GLY A 114 2.74 -10.45 -0.43
N PHE A 115 1.61 -9.80 -0.16
CA PHE A 115 1.37 -8.98 1.03
C PHE A 115 -0.03 -9.24 1.56
N THR A 116 -0.13 -9.68 2.84
CA THR A 116 -1.41 -10.11 3.40
C THR A 116 -2.26 -8.95 3.93
N THR A 117 -3.57 -9.16 3.98
CA THR A 117 -4.54 -8.23 4.59
C THR A 117 -4.23 -8.00 6.07
N GLY A 118 -3.75 -9.02 6.79
CA GLY A 118 -3.34 -8.93 8.18
C GLY A 118 -2.13 -8.02 8.39
N LEU A 119 -1.12 -8.10 7.53
CA LEU A 119 0.03 -7.21 7.57
C LEU A 119 -0.37 -5.75 7.32
N MET A 120 -1.22 -5.50 6.32
CA MET A 120 -1.74 -4.17 6.06
C MET A 120 -2.58 -3.64 7.23
N ASN A 121 -3.44 -4.48 7.80
CA ASN A 121 -4.25 -4.10 8.96
C ASN A 121 -3.39 -3.74 10.19
N LYS A 122 -2.32 -4.50 10.44
CA LYS A 122 -1.35 -4.19 11.49
C LYS A 122 -0.69 -2.83 11.25
N ASP A 123 -0.20 -2.57 10.05
CA ASP A 123 0.48 -1.31 9.71
C ASP A 123 -0.46 -0.10 9.78
N ALA A 124 -1.70 -0.26 9.30
CA ALA A 124 -2.74 0.76 9.43
C ALA A 124 -3.09 1.03 10.90
N THR A 125 -3.14 -0.01 11.74
CA THR A 125 -3.36 0.14 13.19
C THR A 125 -2.26 0.98 13.82
N ILE A 126 -0.99 0.64 13.58
CA ILE A 126 0.16 1.38 14.12
C ILE A 126 0.11 2.86 13.70
N ALA A 127 -0.22 3.14 12.44
CA ALA A 127 -0.31 4.53 11.96
C ALA A 127 -1.45 5.31 12.64
N LEU A 128 -2.62 4.68 12.83
CA LEU A 128 -3.77 5.30 13.50
C LEU A 128 -3.50 5.53 15.00
N ASP A 129 -2.90 4.56 15.68
CA ASP A 129 -2.51 4.68 17.09
C ASP A 129 -1.49 5.83 17.29
N ASN A 130 -0.53 5.96 16.36
CA ASN A 130 0.39 7.12 16.36
C ASN A 130 -0.36 8.44 16.12
N GLY A 131 -1.35 8.45 15.24
CA GLY A 131 -2.22 9.61 15.02
C GLY A 131 -2.92 10.05 16.31
N GLU A 132 -3.48 9.10 17.05
CA GLU A 132 -4.14 9.37 18.34
C GLU A 132 -3.14 9.90 19.38
N LEU A 133 -1.96 9.28 19.50
CA LEU A 133 -0.90 9.72 20.41
C LEU A 133 -0.44 11.15 20.10
N LEU A 134 -0.31 11.50 18.84
CA LEU A 134 0.14 12.80 18.36
C LEU A 134 -1.01 13.81 18.18
N LYS A 135 -2.25 13.44 18.52
CA LYS A 135 -3.47 14.24 18.36
C LYS A 135 -3.68 14.73 16.92
N THR A 136 -3.34 13.88 15.95
CA THR A 136 -3.55 14.12 14.52
C THR A 136 -4.75 13.32 14.06
N ASP A 137 -5.80 13.97 13.54
CA ASP A 137 -6.97 13.27 13.02
C ASP A 137 -6.68 12.68 11.64
N LEU A 138 -7.03 11.40 11.46
CA LEU A 138 -6.79 10.61 10.24
C LEU A 138 -8.10 9.98 9.73
N PRO A 139 -9.10 10.78 9.33
CA PRO A 139 -10.44 10.27 8.98
C PRO A 139 -10.42 9.31 7.80
N LEU A 140 -9.64 9.59 6.73
CA LEU A 140 -9.52 8.69 5.58
C LEU A 140 -8.83 7.38 5.97
N GLY A 141 -7.83 7.43 6.84
CA GLY A 141 -7.16 6.25 7.37
C GLY A 141 -8.13 5.34 8.14
N LYS A 142 -8.93 5.92 9.04
CA LYS A 142 -9.97 5.21 9.81
C LYS A 142 -10.98 4.54 8.88
N LEU A 143 -11.48 5.27 7.88
CA LEU A 143 -12.43 4.75 6.89
C LEU A 143 -11.81 3.62 6.04
N SER A 144 -10.60 3.83 5.54
CA SER A 144 -9.91 2.83 4.72
C SER A 144 -9.63 1.54 5.49
N LYS A 145 -9.23 1.64 6.77
CA LYS A 145 -9.08 0.48 7.66
C LYS A 145 -10.41 -0.26 7.85
N LYS A 146 -11.51 0.46 8.04
CA LYS A 146 -12.84 -0.15 8.16
C LYS A 146 -13.20 -0.96 6.90
N ILE A 147 -12.93 -0.42 5.71
CA ILE A 147 -13.17 -1.13 4.43
C ILE A 147 -12.26 -2.36 4.31
N LEU A 148 -10.98 -2.24 4.70
CA LEU A 148 -10.08 -3.40 4.75
C LEU A 148 -10.60 -4.50 5.68
N GLN A 149 -11.17 -4.15 6.83
CA GLN A 149 -11.74 -5.11 7.78
C GLN A 149 -12.91 -5.89 7.19
N GLU A 150 -13.69 -5.34 6.26
CA GLU A 150 -14.72 -6.08 5.54
C GLU A 150 -14.11 -7.17 4.65
N THR A 151 -12.99 -6.87 3.97
CA THR A 151 -12.22 -7.87 3.22
C THR A 151 -11.67 -8.96 4.14
N ILE A 152 -11.10 -8.57 5.29
CA ILE A 152 -10.57 -9.53 6.28
C ILE A 152 -11.69 -10.43 6.83
N LYS A 153 -12.85 -9.88 7.13
CA LYS A 153 -14.00 -10.66 7.60
C LYS A 153 -14.40 -11.75 6.60
N LYS A 154 -14.25 -11.47 5.31
CA LYS A 154 -14.64 -12.39 4.24
C LYS A 154 -13.57 -13.42 3.90
N PHE A 155 -12.31 -13.00 3.81
CA PHE A 155 -11.22 -13.80 3.25
C PHE A 155 -10.15 -14.19 4.28
N GLY A 156 -10.17 -13.63 5.49
CA GLY A 156 -9.20 -13.88 6.55
C GLY A 156 -7.97 -12.98 6.52
N LEU A 157 -7.17 -13.04 7.59
CA LEU A 157 -5.95 -12.22 7.76
C LEU A 157 -4.80 -12.67 6.84
N GLU A 158 -4.74 -13.94 6.48
CA GLU A 158 -3.71 -14.51 5.60
C GLU A 158 -4.02 -14.30 4.11
N ALA A 159 -5.21 -13.78 3.78
CA ALA A 159 -5.57 -13.47 2.40
C ALA A 159 -4.64 -12.40 1.81
N ASP A 160 -4.28 -12.55 0.54
CA ASP A 160 -3.51 -11.53 -0.18
C ASP A 160 -4.32 -10.24 -0.35
N MET A 161 -3.65 -9.09 -0.31
CA MET A 161 -4.26 -7.77 -0.49
C MET A 161 -5.00 -7.60 -1.82
N SER A 162 -4.74 -8.44 -2.82
CA SER A 162 -5.51 -8.48 -4.07
C SER A 162 -6.99 -8.80 -3.85
N ASN A 163 -7.35 -9.48 -2.74
CA ASN A 163 -8.72 -9.79 -2.39
C ASN A 163 -9.58 -8.55 -2.07
N VAL A 164 -8.96 -7.38 -1.82
CA VAL A 164 -9.69 -6.11 -1.72
C VAL A 164 -10.47 -5.83 -3.02
N ALA A 165 -9.91 -6.15 -4.19
CA ALA A 165 -10.60 -6.01 -5.48
C ALA A 165 -11.91 -6.83 -5.52
N LEU A 166 -11.89 -8.08 -4.99
CA LEU A 166 -13.08 -8.93 -4.94
C LEU A 166 -14.21 -8.33 -4.09
N THR A 167 -13.83 -7.64 -3.01
CA THR A 167 -14.81 -6.94 -2.16
C THR A 167 -15.50 -5.82 -2.95
N PHE A 168 -14.76 -5.07 -3.76
CA PHE A 168 -15.32 -4.01 -4.61
C PHE A 168 -16.11 -4.56 -5.79
N GLU A 169 -15.65 -5.65 -6.44
CA GLU A 169 -16.39 -6.32 -7.52
C GLU A 169 -17.77 -6.76 -7.05
N GLU A 170 -17.85 -7.41 -5.89
CA GLU A 170 -19.11 -7.90 -5.35
C GLU A 170 -20.04 -6.77 -4.93
N LYS A 171 -19.53 -5.78 -4.16
CA LYS A 171 -20.34 -4.65 -3.69
C LYS A 171 -20.96 -3.85 -4.82
N ASN A 172 -20.24 -3.69 -5.92
CA ASN A 172 -20.66 -2.86 -7.04
C ASN A 172 -21.27 -3.66 -8.20
N ASN A 173 -21.30 -4.99 -8.09
CA ASN A 173 -21.72 -5.88 -9.17
C ASN A 173 -21.01 -5.51 -10.50
N ILE A 174 -19.70 -5.55 -10.47
CA ILE A 174 -18.78 -5.27 -11.59
C ILE A 174 -17.70 -6.35 -11.67
N ARG A 175 -16.87 -6.28 -12.70
CA ARG A 175 -15.68 -7.11 -12.81
C ARG A 175 -14.47 -6.25 -13.21
N LEU A 176 -13.41 -6.32 -12.43
CA LEU A 176 -12.13 -5.69 -12.69
C LEU A 176 -11.16 -6.66 -13.37
N ARG A 177 -11.20 -7.91 -12.95
CA ARG A 177 -10.36 -9.00 -13.49
C ARG A 177 -10.78 -9.43 -14.89
N PRO A 178 -9.88 -10.03 -15.69
CA PRO A 178 -10.26 -10.66 -16.97
C PRO A 178 -11.38 -11.67 -16.79
N ASN A 179 -12.20 -11.83 -17.82
CA ASN A 179 -13.12 -12.96 -17.90
C ASN A 179 -12.28 -14.21 -18.22
N ASN A 180 -12.33 -15.20 -17.34
CA ASN A 180 -11.77 -16.53 -17.61
C ASN A 180 -12.63 -17.25 -18.65
#